data_6b6e1cdecf1dabc90790c505bba03a98
#
_entry.id   6b6e1cdecf1dabc90790c505bba03a98
#
_cell.length_a   1.000
_cell.length_b   1.000
_cell.length_c   1.000
_cell.angle_alpha   90.00
_cell.angle_beta   90.00
_cell.angle_gamma   90.00
#
_symmetry.space_group_name_H-M   'P 1'
#
loop_
_entity.id
_entity.type
_entity.pdbx_description
1 polymer ?
#
loop_
_entity_poly.entity_id
_entity_poly.type
_entity_poly.pdbx_seq_one_letter_code
_entity_poly.pdbx_strand_id
1 'polypeptide(L)'
;LGFPTANLTLDEEVFLPTFGVYYGVVEVDKKRFNCIANIGLNPTVDDEDSVKIEAHILNFNDDIYHKEIKLFLKNFIRDEQKFENIDELKNQVLDDIESAKKYI
;
A
#
# COMPACT_ATOMS: atom_id res chain seq x y z
N LEU A 1 -4.24 6.70 -10.49
CA LEU A 1 -4.63 5.28 -10.58
C LEU A 1 -6.11 5.03 -10.32
N GLY A 2 -6.84 6.00 -9.83
CA GLY A 2 -8.26 5.84 -9.53
C GLY A 2 -8.56 5.27 -8.15
N PHE A 3 -7.54 5.05 -7.33
CA PHE A 3 -7.71 4.60 -5.94
C PHE A 3 -7.11 5.61 -4.99
N PRO A 4 -7.78 5.94 -3.88
CA PRO A 4 -7.15 6.72 -2.83
C PRO A 4 -5.91 6.01 -2.31
N THR A 5 -4.82 6.74 -2.19
CA THR A 5 -3.54 6.18 -1.73
C THR A 5 -3.13 6.87 -0.44
N ALA A 6 -2.94 6.08 0.59
CA ALA A 6 -2.39 6.54 1.85
C ALA A 6 -0.88 6.31 1.85
N ASN A 7 -0.12 7.34 2.20
CA ASN A 7 1.32 7.24 2.41
C ASN A 7 1.56 7.18 3.92
N LEU A 8 2.24 6.13 4.34
CA LEU A 8 2.42 5.84 5.76
C LEU A 8 3.89 5.83 6.10
N THR A 9 4.19 6.16 7.34
CA THR A 9 5.55 6.06 7.89
C THR A 9 5.60 4.96 8.93
N LEU A 10 6.74 4.29 9.01
CA LEU A 10 6.97 3.30 10.05
C LEU A 10 7.38 3.99 11.34
N ASP A 11 6.84 3.50 12.43
CA ASP A 11 7.35 3.79 13.75
C ASP A 11 8.66 3.03 13.94
N GLU A 12 9.65 3.65 14.57
CA GLU A 12 11.00 3.09 14.71
C GLU A 12 11.05 1.75 15.45
N GLU A 13 10.03 1.46 16.25
CA GLU A 13 9.98 0.24 17.05
C GLU A 13 9.30 -0.94 16.36
N VAL A 14 8.85 -0.77 15.11
CA VAL A 14 8.12 -1.81 14.39
C VAL A 14 9.08 -2.64 13.54
N PHE A 15 8.91 -3.97 13.58
CA PHE A 15 9.66 -4.84 12.68
C PHE A 15 9.31 -4.53 11.24
N LEU A 16 10.35 -4.33 10.41
CA LEU A 16 10.16 -4.09 9.00
C LEU A 16 9.77 -5.39 8.30
N PRO A 17 8.60 -5.46 7.67
CA PRO A 17 8.24 -6.66 6.89
C PRO A 17 9.06 -6.73 5.60
N THR A 18 9.06 -7.89 4.96
CA THR A 18 9.69 -8.07 3.66
C THR A 18 9.11 -7.06 2.66
N PHE A 19 9.96 -6.43 1.88
CA PHE A 19 9.50 -5.52 0.83
C PHE A 19 8.67 -6.28 -0.20
N GLY A 20 7.64 -5.64 -0.67
CA GLY A 20 6.76 -6.24 -1.64
C GLY A 20 5.35 -5.68 -1.56
N VAL A 21 4.44 -6.41 -2.17
CA VAL A 21 3.03 -6.03 -2.27
C VAL A 21 2.20 -7.00 -1.45
N TYR A 22 1.28 -6.45 -0.67
CA TYR A 22 0.46 -7.19 0.27
C TYR A 22 -1.01 -6.90 0.07
N TYR A 23 -1.84 -7.91 0.32
CA TYR A 23 -3.22 -7.67 0.69
C TYR A 23 -3.25 -7.19 2.13
N GLY A 24 -4.01 -6.16 2.41
CA GLY A 24 -4.15 -5.65 3.76
C GLY A 24 -5.52 -5.06 4.01
N VAL A 25 -5.68 -4.55 5.23
CA VAL A 25 -6.87 -3.85 5.66
C VAL A 25 -6.46 -2.51 6.23
N VAL A 26 -7.14 -1.47 5.82
CA VAL A 26 -6.95 -0.12 6.33
C VAL A 26 -8.14 0.23 7.21
N GLU A 27 -7.87 0.75 8.41
CA GLU A 27 -8.90 1.29 9.29
C GLU A 27 -8.84 2.82 9.22
N VAL A 28 -9.94 3.42 8.80
CA VAL A 28 -10.10 4.87 8.70
C VAL A 28 -11.36 5.24 9.47
N ASP A 29 -11.24 6.11 10.49
CA ASP A 29 -12.37 6.53 11.32
C ASP A 29 -13.18 5.34 11.86
N LYS A 30 -12.49 4.29 12.32
CA LYS A 30 -13.07 3.05 12.88
C LYS A 30 -13.80 2.18 11.85
N LYS A 31 -13.71 2.53 10.57
CA LYS A 31 -14.23 1.69 9.48
C LYS A 31 -13.09 0.99 8.78
N ARG A 32 -13.31 -0.23 8.34
CA ARG A 32 -12.28 -1.06 7.70
C ARG A 32 -12.54 -1.21 6.21
N PHE A 33 -11.46 -1.11 5.45
CA PHE A 33 -11.48 -1.23 3.98
C PHE A 33 -10.36 -2.15 3.55
N ASN A 34 -10.60 -2.95 2.53
CA ASN A 34 -9.54 -3.74 1.91
C ASN A 34 -8.60 -2.82 1.16
N CYS A 35 -7.33 -3.20 1.09
CA CYS A 35 -6.33 -2.43 0.36
C CYS A 35 -5.26 -3.31 -0.25
N ILE A 36 -4.53 -2.73 -1.19
CA ILE A 36 -3.28 -3.27 -1.71
C ILE A 36 -2.17 -2.38 -1.19
N ALA A 37 -1.28 -2.93 -0.40
CA ALA A 37 -0.19 -2.18 0.22
C ALA A 37 1.14 -2.51 -0.45
N ASN A 38 1.92 -1.49 -0.74
CA ASN A 38 3.26 -1.63 -1.29
C ASN A 38 4.27 -1.11 -0.29
N ILE A 39 5.25 -1.94 0.04
CA ILE A 39 6.35 -1.59 0.94
C ILE A 39 7.65 -1.67 0.18
N GLY A 40 8.38 -0.58 0.14
CA GLY A 40 9.64 -0.53 -0.60
C GLY A 40 10.53 0.61 -0.15
N LEU A 41 11.64 0.77 -0.85
CA LEU A 41 12.54 1.87 -0.61
C LEU A 41 12.13 3.07 -1.45
N ASN A 42 12.21 4.22 -0.82
CA ASN A 42 12.04 5.50 -1.48
C ASN A 42 13.40 6.21 -1.44
N PRO A 43 14.21 6.10 -2.50
CA PRO A 43 15.51 6.80 -2.50
C PRO A 43 15.26 8.30 -2.44
N THR A 44 15.93 8.95 -1.49
CA THR A 44 15.84 10.39 -1.32
C THR A 44 17.07 11.07 -1.90
N VAL A 45 16.95 12.36 -2.17
CA VAL A 45 18.04 13.18 -2.71
C VAL A 45 19.22 13.28 -1.72
N ASP A 46 18.97 13.03 -0.45
CA ASP A 46 19.95 13.18 0.64
C ASP A 46 20.68 11.89 0.98
N ASP A 47 20.70 10.91 0.08
CA ASP A 47 21.38 9.61 0.24
C ASP A 47 20.89 8.77 1.42
N GLU A 48 19.80 9.16 2.06
CA GLU A 48 19.16 8.34 3.07
C GLU A 48 17.98 7.59 2.47
N ASP A 49 18.12 6.28 2.38
CA ASP A 49 17.00 5.43 1.95
C ASP A 49 15.98 5.40 3.07
N SER A 50 14.74 5.73 2.73
CA SER A 50 13.61 5.59 3.65
C SER A 50 12.66 4.53 3.15
N VAL A 51 11.96 3.89 4.07
CA VAL A 51 10.93 2.93 3.72
C VAL A 51 9.67 3.70 3.33
N LYS A 52 9.14 3.36 2.17
CA LYS A 52 7.89 3.93 1.67
C LYS A 52 6.79 2.89 1.78
N ILE A 53 5.71 3.27 2.40
CA ILE A 53 4.52 2.41 2.53
C ILE A 53 3.36 3.15 1.88
N GLU A 54 2.78 2.53 0.84
CA GLU A 54 1.60 3.05 0.16
C GLU A 54 0.49 2.03 0.24
N ALA A 55 -0.70 2.48 0.61
CA ALA A 55 -1.88 1.62 0.63
C ALA A 55 -2.93 2.17 -0.33
N HIS A 56 -3.23 1.39 -1.38
CA HIS A 56 -4.31 1.69 -2.30
C HIS A 56 -5.60 1.13 -1.72
N ILE A 57 -6.49 2.02 -1.30
CA ILE A 57 -7.69 1.66 -0.56
C ILE A 57 -8.82 1.36 -1.55
N LEU A 58 -9.43 0.19 -1.39
CA LEU A 58 -10.51 -0.25 -2.27
C LEU A 58 -11.87 0.19 -1.71
N ASN A 59 -12.79 0.55 -2.61
CA ASN A 59 -14.17 0.93 -2.26
C ASN A 59 -14.25 2.08 -1.26
N PHE A 60 -13.31 3.00 -1.33
CA PHE A 60 -13.26 4.16 -0.46
C PHE A 60 -13.30 5.42 -1.33
N ASN A 61 -14.29 6.27 -1.12
CA ASN A 61 -14.54 7.45 -1.93
C ASN A 61 -14.44 8.76 -1.14
N ASP A 62 -13.94 8.71 0.07
CA ASP A 62 -13.86 9.87 0.94
C ASP A 62 -12.43 10.40 1.02
N ASP A 63 -12.28 11.56 1.63
CA ASP A 63 -10.99 12.20 1.86
C ASP A 63 -10.28 11.51 3.03
N ILE A 64 -8.99 11.22 2.86
CA ILE A 64 -8.17 10.60 3.90
C ILE A 64 -7.30 11.62 4.64
N TYR A 65 -7.32 12.89 4.23
CA TYR A 65 -6.53 13.92 4.91
C TYR A 65 -7.01 14.15 6.33
N HIS A 66 -6.07 14.33 7.24
CA HIS A 66 -6.34 14.57 8.67
C HIS A 66 -7.07 13.45 9.39
N LYS A 67 -7.13 12.26 8.79
CA LYS A 67 -7.72 11.08 9.41
C LYS A 67 -6.65 10.15 9.93
N GLU A 68 -6.91 9.54 11.07
CA GLU A 68 -6.04 8.50 11.59
C GLU A 68 -6.22 7.23 10.77
N ILE A 69 -5.12 6.69 10.25
CA ILE A 69 -5.13 5.50 9.41
C ILE A 69 -4.27 4.42 10.06
N LYS A 70 -4.84 3.23 10.20
CA LYS A 70 -4.11 2.05 10.65
C LYS A 70 -4.08 1.03 9.53
N LEU A 71 -2.91 0.50 9.25
CA LEU A 71 -2.71 -0.50 8.21
C LEU A 71 -2.39 -1.85 8.86
N PHE A 72 -3.14 -2.86 8.46
CA PHE A 72 -2.90 -4.24 8.87
C PHE A 72 -2.52 -5.06 7.63
N LEU A 73 -1.27 -5.52 7.58
CA LEU A 73 -0.82 -6.40 6.50
C LEU A 73 -1.31 -7.81 6.79
N LYS A 74 -1.93 -8.43 5.79
CA LYS A 74 -2.53 -9.76 5.95
C LYS A 74 -1.79 -10.83 5.17
N ASN A 75 -1.59 -10.65 3.88
CA ASN A 75 -1.03 -11.68 3.02
C ASN A 75 -0.06 -11.07 2.03
N PHE A 76 1.11 -11.70 1.88
CA PHE A 76 2.08 -11.32 0.87
C PHE A 76 1.57 -11.76 -0.50
N ILE A 77 1.63 -10.85 -1.49
CA ILE A 77 1.18 -11.15 -2.84
C ILE A 77 2.36 -11.38 -3.77
N ARG A 78 3.32 -10.46 -3.81
CA ARG A 78 4.45 -10.53 -4.72
C ARG A 78 5.57 -9.59 -4.32
N ASP A 79 6.74 -9.79 -4.89
CA ASP A 79 7.86 -8.88 -4.74
C ASP A 79 7.58 -7.54 -5.42
N GLU A 80 8.34 -6.52 -5.05
CA GLU A 80 8.29 -5.23 -5.72
C GLU A 80 8.66 -5.37 -7.19
N GLN A 81 8.09 -4.49 -8.01
CA GLN A 81 8.36 -4.44 -9.43
C GLN A 81 8.43 -2.98 -9.88
N LYS A 82 9.37 -2.69 -10.74
CA LYS A 82 9.48 -1.37 -11.38
C LYS A 82 8.69 -1.37 -12.68
N PHE A 83 8.05 -0.24 -12.97
CA PHE A 83 7.23 -0.09 -14.16
C PHE A 83 7.80 1.03 -15.02
N GLU A 84 7.75 0.84 -16.33
CA GLU A 84 8.25 1.84 -17.28
C GLU A 84 7.25 2.96 -17.53
N ASN A 85 5.97 2.70 -17.28
CA ASN A 85 4.92 3.70 -17.50
C ASN A 85 3.73 3.43 -16.59
N ILE A 86 2.81 4.40 -16.56
CA ILE A 86 1.62 4.35 -15.71
C ILE A 86 0.68 3.22 -16.12
N ASP A 87 0.59 2.91 -17.40
CA ASP A 87 -0.31 1.85 -17.87
C ASP A 87 0.11 0.48 -17.34
N GLU A 88 1.41 0.20 -17.33
CA GLU A 88 1.93 -1.04 -16.74
C GLU A 88 1.65 -1.11 -15.25
N LEU A 89 1.86 -0.01 -14.54
CA LEU A 89 1.58 0.08 -13.11
C LEU A 89 0.10 -0.17 -12.85
N LYS A 90 -0.78 0.47 -13.60
CA LYS A 90 -2.22 0.32 -13.46
C LYS A 90 -2.66 -1.12 -13.69
N ASN A 91 -2.16 -1.75 -14.74
CA ASN A 91 -2.49 -3.14 -15.05
C ASN A 91 -2.04 -4.07 -13.93
N GLN A 92 -0.85 -3.85 -13.38
CA GLN A 92 -0.35 -4.67 -12.29
C GLN A 92 -1.17 -4.48 -11.01
N VAL A 93 -1.60 -3.26 -10.71
CA VAL A 93 -2.47 -3.01 -9.56
C VAL A 93 -3.79 -3.74 -9.72
N LEU A 94 -4.36 -3.77 -10.93
CA LEU A 94 -5.59 -4.53 -11.19
C LEU A 94 -5.37 -6.03 -10.99
N ASP A 95 -4.24 -6.57 -11.43
CA ASP A 95 -3.89 -7.96 -11.18
C ASP A 95 -3.72 -8.25 -9.70
N ASP A 96 -3.11 -7.33 -8.95
CA ASP A 96 -2.95 -7.46 -7.51
C ASP A 96 -4.30 -7.52 -6.80
N ILE A 97 -5.25 -6.69 -7.25
CA ILE A 97 -6.61 -6.71 -6.71
C ILE A 97 -7.27 -8.06 -6.97
N GLU A 98 -7.13 -8.60 -8.17
CA GLU A 98 -7.65 -9.94 -8.49
C GLU A 98 -7.02 -11.01 -7.59
N SER A 99 -5.70 -10.93 -7.39
CA SER A 99 -5.00 -11.87 -6.51
C SER A 99 -5.49 -11.76 -5.07
N ALA A 100 -5.83 -10.56 -4.62
CA ALA A 100 -6.28 -10.31 -3.28
C ALA A 100 -7.71 -10.81 -3.01
N LYS A 101 -8.52 -10.98 -4.04
CA LYS A 101 -9.92 -11.39 -3.88
C LYS A 101 -10.09 -12.71 -3.13
N LYS A 102 -9.12 -13.61 -3.24
CA LYS A 102 -9.17 -14.88 -2.50
C LYS A 102 -9.04 -14.72 -0.98
N TYR A 103 -8.60 -13.54 -0.52
CA TYR A 103 -8.43 -13.24 0.91
C TYR A 103 -9.57 -12.40 1.47
N ILE A 104 -10.40 -11.83 0.60
CA ILE A 104 -11.49 -10.94 1.01
C ILE A 104 -12.71 -11.73 1.48
#